data_6ff6c0042273afc03ccbbba1384e4cb1
#
_entry.id   6ff6c0042273afc03ccbbba1384e4cb1
#
_cell.length_a   1.000
_cell.length_b   1.000
_cell.length_c   1.000
_cell.angle_alpha   90.00
_cell.angle_beta   90.00
_cell.angle_gamma   90.00
#
_symmetry.space_group_name_H-M   'P 1'
#
loop_
_entity.id
_entity.type
_entity.pdbx_description
1 polymer ?
#
loop_
_entity_poly.entity_id
_entity_poly.type
_entity_poly.pdbx_seq_one_letter_code
_entity_poly.pdbx_strand_id
1 'polypeptide(L)'
;ETLQEVLQSAAKEKINVKTVATITKNFNGQDLTDFKALLEAGAVGFSDDGIPLESSKVVKKAMEESKKLNTFISLHEEDPGLNGILGFNENIAKEHFHICGATGVAEYAMIARDVMIAYATKAHVHIQHLSKEESVKVVEFAQKLGANVTAEVAPQHFSKTEALLLSKGSNAKMNPPLRLESD
;
A
#
# COMPACT_ATOMS: atom_id res chain seq x y z
N GLU A 1 12.18 -3.22 20.29
CA GLU A 1 11.30 -3.42 21.47
C GLU A 1 9.90 -3.81 20.99
N THR A 2 9.16 -2.95 20.30
CA THR A 2 7.78 -3.21 19.81
C THR A 2 7.64 -4.50 18.99
N LEU A 3 8.57 -4.77 18.07
CA LEU A 3 8.57 -6.02 17.28
C LEU A 3 8.60 -7.26 18.17
N GLN A 4 9.42 -7.26 19.21
CA GLN A 4 9.53 -8.40 20.14
C GLN A 4 8.26 -8.58 20.98
N GLU A 5 7.61 -7.49 21.39
CA GLU A 5 6.32 -7.57 22.10
C GLU A 5 5.22 -8.19 21.24
N VAL A 6 5.15 -7.79 19.96
CA VAL A 6 4.21 -8.39 18.99
C VAL A 6 4.48 -9.89 18.82
N LEU A 7 5.74 -10.29 18.62
CA LEU A 7 6.13 -11.68 18.44
C LEU A 7 5.89 -12.53 19.69
N GLN A 8 6.12 -11.98 20.89
CA GLN A 8 5.81 -12.65 22.15
C GLN A 8 4.30 -12.85 22.33
N SER A 9 3.49 -11.89 21.92
CA SER A 9 2.03 -12.02 21.94
C SER A 9 1.56 -13.04 20.89
N ALA A 10 2.10 -12.98 19.69
CA ALA A 10 1.83 -13.91 18.59
C ALA A 10 2.13 -15.37 18.96
N ALA A 11 3.19 -15.63 19.72
CA ALA A 11 3.56 -16.97 20.15
C ALA A 11 2.53 -17.66 21.06
N LYS A 12 1.60 -16.91 21.62
CA LYS A 12 0.51 -17.44 22.48
C LYS A 12 -0.75 -17.82 21.68
N GLU A 13 -0.80 -17.45 20.41
CA GLU A 13 -1.97 -17.65 19.56
C GLU A 13 -1.96 -19.02 18.89
N LYS A 14 -3.16 -19.50 18.53
CA LYS A 14 -3.33 -20.80 17.84
C LYS A 14 -3.08 -20.74 16.32
N ILE A 15 -2.90 -19.54 15.80
CA ILE A 15 -2.66 -19.28 14.37
C ILE A 15 -1.24 -18.77 14.16
N ASN A 16 -0.75 -18.88 12.94
CA ASN A 16 0.52 -18.28 12.56
C ASN A 16 0.37 -16.76 12.41
N VAL A 17 1.02 -15.99 13.26
CA VAL A 17 1.09 -14.54 13.18
C VAL A 17 2.48 -14.15 12.72
N LYS A 18 2.55 -13.39 11.62
CA LYS A 18 3.78 -12.78 11.09
C LYS A 18 3.65 -11.27 11.16
N THR A 19 4.75 -10.58 11.26
CA THR A 19 4.75 -9.10 11.31
C THR A 19 5.75 -8.52 10.34
N VAL A 20 5.42 -7.39 9.76
CA VAL A 20 6.31 -6.54 8.98
C VAL A 20 6.85 -5.42 9.87
N ALA A 21 8.03 -4.92 9.56
CA ALA A 21 8.62 -3.77 10.22
C ALA A 21 8.52 -2.52 9.31
N THR A 22 8.81 -1.34 9.85
CA THR A 22 8.76 -0.11 9.07
C THR A 22 9.91 -0.01 8.06
N ILE A 23 9.62 0.55 6.90
CA ILE A 23 10.61 0.86 5.86
C ILE A 23 11.48 2.02 6.33
N THR A 24 10.85 3.10 6.81
CA THR A 24 11.56 4.30 7.23
C THR A 24 11.48 4.53 8.74
N LYS A 25 12.50 5.17 9.28
CA LYS A 25 12.59 5.52 10.72
C LYS A 25 11.47 6.51 11.06
N ASN A 26 10.66 6.16 12.06
CA ASN A 26 9.56 6.99 12.51
C ASN A 26 8.59 7.42 11.38
N PHE A 27 8.47 6.61 10.34
CA PHE A 27 7.65 6.90 9.15
C PHE A 27 8.02 8.23 8.47
N ASN A 28 9.31 8.61 8.48
CA ASN A 28 9.73 9.91 7.96
C ASN A 28 9.88 9.97 6.43
N GLY A 29 9.72 8.84 5.72
CA GLY A 29 9.82 8.76 4.27
C GLY A 29 11.22 9.05 3.69
N GLN A 30 12.27 9.08 4.51
CA GLN A 30 13.62 9.48 4.11
C GLN A 30 14.71 8.48 4.52
N ASP A 31 14.77 8.15 5.80
CA ASP A 31 15.82 7.33 6.37
C ASP A 31 15.36 5.90 6.56
N LEU A 32 15.99 4.95 5.87
CA LEU A 32 15.66 3.54 6.03
C LEU A 32 15.97 3.05 7.45
N THR A 33 15.15 2.15 7.95
CA THR A 33 15.44 1.36 9.14
C THR A 33 16.55 0.35 8.85
N ASP A 34 17.09 -0.28 9.89
CA ASP A 34 18.04 -1.37 9.72
C ASP A 34 17.30 -2.67 9.38
N PHE A 35 17.09 -2.92 8.08
CA PHE A 35 16.37 -4.09 7.59
C PHE A 35 16.96 -5.40 8.09
N LYS A 36 18.31 -5.50 8.11
CA LYS A 36 18.97 -6.72 8.53
C LYS A 36 18.69 -7.01 10.01
N ALA A 37 18.87 -6.03 10.88
CA ALA A 37 18.60 -6.20 12.31
C ALA A 37 17.13 -6.52 12.59
N LEU A 38 16.20 -5.92 11.83
CA LEU A 38 14.77 -6.19 12.00
C LEU A 38 14.36 -7.59 11.51
N LEU A 39 14.96 -8.09 10.43
CA LEU A 39 14.76 -9.48 9.99
C LEU A 39 15.33 -10.47 10.99
N GLU A 40 16.53 -10.23 11.53
CA GLU A 40 17.13 -11.04 12.60
C GLU A 40 16.27 -11.03 13.87
N ALA A 41 15.55 -9.94 14.13
CA ALA A 41 14.60 -9.83 15.22
C ALA A 41 13.24 -10.51 14.95
N GLY A 42 13.00 -11.02 13.72
CA GLY A 42 11.83 -11.83 13.37
C GLY A 42 10.78 -11.14 12.48
N ALA A 43 11.05 -9.95 11.93
CA ALA A 43 10.23 -9.38 10.86
C ALA A 43 10.30 -10.25 9.60
N VAL A 44 9.23 -10.28 8.81
CA VAL A 44 9.19 -11.06 7.55
C VAL A 44 9.20 -10.19 6.29
N GLY A 45 9.04 -8.88 6.43
CA GLY A 45 9.01 -7.90 5.37
C GLY A 45 8.92 -6.49 5.94
N PHE A 46 8.67 -5.50 5.07
CA PHE A 46 8.69 -4.09 5.46
C PHE A 46 7.51 -3.33 4.83
N SER A 47 6.92 -2.42 5.61
CA SER A 47 5.85 -1.53 5.17
C SER A 47 5.82 -0.27 6.04
N ASP A 48 5.55 0.89 5.42
CA ASP A 48 5.15 2.12 6.13
C ASP A 48 3.63 2.33 6.02
N ASP A 49 2.86 1.26 6.06
CA ASP A 49 1.42 1.18 5.82
C ASP A 49 0.63 2.45 6.23
N GLY A 50 -0.25 2.91 5.32
CA GLY A 50 -1.00 4.15 5.46
C GLY A 50 -0.19 5.43 5.18
N ILE A 51 1.14 5.32 4.98
CA ILE A 51 2.01 6.45 4.65
C ILE A 51 2.77 6.15 3.36
N PRO A 52 2.39 6.78 2.23
CA PRO A 52 3.04 6.53 0.95
C PRO A 52 4.48 7.05 0.92
N LEU A 53 5.38 6.34 0.26
CA LEU A 53 6.76 6.77 0.04
C LEU A 53 6.85 7.69 -1.19
N GLU A 54 6.82 8.99 -0.97
CA GLU A 54 6.84 9.98 -2.06
C GLU A 54 8.16 10.01 -2.84
N SER A 55 9.28 9.76 -2.16
CA SER A 55 10.61 9.85 -2.78
C SER A 55 10.98 8.59 -3.56
N SER A 56 10.99 8.66 -4.89
CA SER A 56 11.46 7.56 -5.76
C SER A 56 12.89 7.11 -5.42
N LYS A 57 13.75 8.01 -4.91
CA LYS A 57 15.09 7.67 -4.46
C LYS A 57 15.07 6.76 -3.24
N VAL A 58 14.18 7.05 -2.28
CA VAL A 58 14.02 6.23 -1.06
C VAL A 58 13.42 4.88 -1.41
N VAL A 59 12.35 4.86 -2.23
CA VAL A 59 11.74 3.63 -2.73
C VAL A 59 12.76 2.72 -3.40
N LYS A 60 13.54 3.27 -4.35
CA LYS A 60 14.58 2.50 -5.03
C LYS A 60 15.61 1.91 -4.06
N LYS A 61 16.08 2.72 -3.11
CA LYS A 61 17.05 2.27 -2.09
C LYS A 61 16.47 1.18 -1.20
N ALA A 62 15.21 1.32 -0.77
CA ALA A 62 14.51 0.31 0.02
C ALA A 62 14.36 -1.01 -0.74
N MET A 63 13.98 -0.95 -2.02
CA MET A 63 13.86 -2.11 -2.89
C MET A 63 15.22 -2.81 -3.11
N GLU A 64 16.29 -2.04 -3.34
CA GLU A 64 17.64 -2.60 -3.48
C GLU A 64 18.09 -3.32 -2.19
N GLU A 65 17.77 -2.76 -1.04
CA GLU A 65 18.12 -3.37 0.24
C GLU A 65 17.28 -4.62 0.53
N SER A 66 15.96 -4.57 0.30
CA SER A 66 15.09 -5.74 0.45
C SER A 66 15.50 -6.89 -0.47
N LYS A 67 15.92 -6.58 -1.70
CA LYS A 67 16.42 -7.59 -2.66
C LYS A 67 17.68 -8.28 -2.16
N LYS A 68 18.66 -7.53 -1.60
CA LYS A 68 19.88 -8.09 -1.04
C LYS A 68 19.61 -9.06 0.11
N LEU A 69 18.61 -8.74 0.92
CA LEU A 69 18.22 -9.51 2.10
C LEU A 69 17.18 -10.60 1.81
N ASN A 70 16.78 -10.76 0.53
CA ASN A 70 15.79 -11.73 0.08
C ASN A 70 14.44 -11.61 0.85
N THR A 71 13.98 -10.40 1.01
CA THR A 71 12.70 -10.05 1.64
C THR A 71 11.84 -9.20 0.70
N PHE A 72 10.66 -8.80 1.14
CA PHE A 72 9.73 -8.00 0.33
C PHE A 72 9.41 -6.66 0.99
N ILE A 73 8.92 -5.74 0.17
CA ILE A 73 8.34 -4.47 0.60
C ILE A 73 6.87 -4.46 0.23
N SER A 74 6.02 -4.07 1.17
CA SER A 74 4.58 -3.87 0.97
C SER A 74 4.28 -2.37 1.00
N LEU A 75 3.65 -1.85 -0.06
CA LEU A 75 3.47 -0.42 -0.30
C LEU A 75 2.00 -0.02 -0.30
N HIS A 76 1.72 1.06 0.42
CA HIS A 76 0.46 1.80 0.34
C HIS A 76 0.62 2.89 -0.72
N GLU A 77 -0.14 2.76 -1.80
CA GLU A 77 0.04 3.57 -3.01
C GLU A 77 -1.05 4.61 -3.13
N GLU A 78 -0.78 5.80 -2.65
CA GLU A 78 -1.73 6.90 -2.67
C GLU A 78 -0.98 8.23 -2.66
N ASP A 79 -0.68 8.78 -3.85
CA ASP A 79 0.09 10.02 -4.00
C ASP A 79 -0.65 11.20 -3.34
N PRO A 80 -0.13 11.78 -2.25
CA PRO A 80 -0.80 12.86 -1.53
C PRO A 80 -0.90 14.15 -2.35
N GLY A 81 -0.03 14.34 -3.34
CA GLY A 81 -0.08 15.50 -4.24
C GLY A 81 -1.25 15.45 -5.23
N LEU A 82 -1.86 14.28 -5.41
CA LEU A 82 -2.97 14.05 -6.34
C LEU A 82 -4.31 13.78 -5.62
N ASN A 83 -4.29 13.69 -4.30
CA ASN A 83 -5.46 13.40 -3.50
C ASN A 83 -6.13 14.65 -2.92
N GLY A 84 -7.45 14.55 -2.74
CA GLY A 84 -8.23 15.45 -1.90
C GLY A 84 -8.48 14.85 -0.51
N ILE A 85 -9.71 14.97 -0.02
CA ILE A 85 -10.09 14.43 1.29
C ILE A 85 -10.21 12.90 1.21
N LEU A 86 -9.41 12.22 2.03
CA LEU A 86 -9.37 10.76 2.08
C LEU A 86 -10.69 10.15 2.58
N GLY A 87 -10.96 8.94 2.11
CA GLY A 87 -12.15 8.17 2.48
C GLY A 87 -13.40 8.48 1.67
N PHE A 88 -13.31 9.39 0.70
CA PHE A 88 -14.36 9.70 -0.27
C PHE A 88 -13.81 9.60 -1.67
N ASN A 89 -14.42 8.79 -2.53
CA ASN A 89 -14.08 8.79 -3.95
C ASN A 89 -14.45 10.14 -4.58
N GLU A 90 -13.66 10.60 -5.55
CA GLU A 90 -13.78 11.93 -6.17
C GLU A 90 -15.18 12.23 -6.72
N ASN A 91 -15.88 11.26 -7.32
CA ASN A 91 -17.20 11.45 -7.91
C ASN A 91 -18.25 11.80 -6.85
N ILE A 92 -18.47 10.90 -5.89
CA ILE A 92 -19.46 11.11 -4.83
C ILE A 92 -19.11 12.30 -3.92
N ALA A 93 -17.81 12.53 -3.71
CA ALA A 93 -17.30 13.68 -2.96
C ALA A 93 -17.75 15.00 -3.61
N LYS A 94 -17.58 15.11 -4.93
CA LYS A 94 -17.97 16.29 -5.70
C LYS A 94 -19.48 16.45 -5.81
N GLU A 95 -20.18 15.37 -6.16
CA GLU A 95 -21.62 15.44 -6.48
C GLU A 95 -22.52 15.62 -5.27
N HIS A 96 -22.20 14.93 -4.15
CA HIS A 96 -23.08 14.91 -2.98
C HIS A 96 -22.55 15.69 -1.79
N PHE A 97 -21.23 15.81 -1.66
CA PHE A 97 -20.63 16.49 -0.49
C PHE A 97 -19.97 17.83 -0.85
N HIS A 98 -19.84 18.16 -2.13
CA HIS A 98 -19.22 19.40 -2.64
C HIS A 98 -17.78 19.60 -2.12
N ILE A 99 -17.03 18.51 -1.99
CA ILE A 99 -15.62 18.49 -1.57
C ILE A 99 -14.75 17.82 -2.64
N CYS A 100 -13.44 18.04 -2.57
CA CYS A 100 -12.47 17.32 -3.38
C CYS A 100 -12.16 15.98 -2.70
N GLY A 101 -12.51 14.87 -3.33
CA GLY A 101 -12.25 13.52 -2.81
C GLY A 101 -10.93 12.93 -3.26
N ALA A 102 -10.67 11.70 -2.85
CA ALA A 102 -9.50 10.93 -3.25
C ALA A 102 -9.64 10.45 -4.70
N THR A 103 -8.67 10.81 -5.54
CA THR A 103 -8.68 10.47 -6.96
C THR A 103 -8.14 9.06 -7.22
N GLY A 104 -8.60 8.41 -8.29
CA GLY A 104 -8.01 7.14 -8.73
C GLY A 104 -6.58 7.30 -9.22
N VAL A 105 -6.28 8.44 -9.86
CA VAL A 105 -4.95 8.71 -10.40
C VAL A 105 -3.87 8.72 -9.31
N ALA A 106 -4.19 9.11 -8.09
CA ALA A 106 -3.26 9.07 -6.96
C ALA A 106 -2.76 7.64 -6.69
N GLU A 107 -3.61 6.64 -6.86
CA GLU A 107 -3.27 5.23 -6.68
C GLU A 107 -2.46 4.69 -7.87
N TYR A 108 -3.04 4.68 -9.08
CA TYR A 108 -2.40 3.99 -10.20
C TYR A 108 -1.14 4.71 -10.73
N ALA A 109 -0.99 6.02 -10.56
CA ALA A 109 0.24 6.71 -10.95
C ALA A 109 1.41 6.37 -10.02
N MET A 110 1.16 6.27 -8.71
CA MET A 110 2.18 5.86 -7.75
C MET A 110 2.54 4.38 -7.95
N ILE A 111 1.55 3.50 -8.13
CA ILE A 111 1.79 2.09 -8.49
C ILE A 111 2.65 1.99 -9.75
N ALA A 112 2.34 2.74 -10.82
CA ALA A 112 3.10 2.70 -12.08
C ALA A 112 4.57 3.06 -11.86
N ARG A 113 4.86 4.08 -11.04
CA ARG A 113 6.21 4.44 -10.64
C ARG A 113 6.92 3.26 -9.95
N ASP A 114 6.28 2.68 -8.96
CA ASP A 114 6.94 1.74 -8.04
C ASP A 114 7.10 0.34 -8.63
N VAL A 115 6.16 -0.12 -9.44
CA VAL A 115 6.32 -1.39 -10.16
C VAL A 115 7.44 -1.33 -11.22
N MET A 116 7.69 -0.16 -11.81
CA MET A 116 8.81 0.02 -12.72
C MET A 116 10.16 0.08 -11.99
N ILE A 117 10.21 0.63 -10.78
CA ILE A 117 11.38 0.56 -9.92
C ILE A 117 11.62 -0.91 -9.47
N ALA A 118 10.55 -1.64 -9.11
CA ALA A 118 10.61 -3.06 -8.79
C ALA A 118 11.15 -3.89 -9.97
N TYR A 119 10.69 -3.62 -11.19
CA TYR A 119 11.22 -4.25 -12.40
C TYR A 119 12.72 -4.01 -12.56
N ALA A 120 13.18 -2.78 -12.37
CA ALA A 120 14.58 -2.39 -12.52
C ALA A 120 15.48 -3.02 -11.44
N THR A 121 15.03 -3.05 -10.20
CA THR A 121 15.78 -3.56 -9.02
C THR A 121 15.67 -5.07 -8.84
N LYS A 122 14.69 -5.71 -9.49
CA LYS A 122 14.32 -7.12 -9.28
C LYS A 122 13.91 -7.43 -7.83
N ALA A 123 13.45 -6.42 -7.10
CA ALA A 123 12.91 -6.59 -5.76
C ALA A 123 11.52 -7.23 -5.80
N HIS A 124 11.16 -7.93 -4.73
CA HIS A 124 9.79 -8.37 -4.51
C HIS A 124 9.00 -7.23 -3.85
N VAL A 125 7.95 -6.78 -4.52
CA VAL A 125 7.06 -5.74 -4.06
C VAL A 125 5.63 -6.26 -3.99
N HIS A 126 4.94 -5.93 -2.92
CA HIS A 126 3.53 -6.20 -2.74
C HIS A 126 2.77 -4.88 -2.70
N ILE A 127 1.77 -4.73 -3.56
CA ILE A 127 0.90 -3.55 -3.61
C ILE A 127 -0.35 -3.84 -2.78
N GLN A 128 -0.58 -3.01 -1.77
CA GLN A 128 -1.70 -3.16 -0.85
C GLN A 128 -3.02 -2.69 -1.49
N HIS A 129 -4.11 -3.30 -1.07
CA HIS A 129 -5.52 -2.89 -1.22
C HIS A 129 -5.86 -2.10 -2.49
N LEU A 130 -5.62 -2.68 -3.68
CA LEU A 130 -6.03 -2.08 -4.94
C LEU A 130 -7.51 -1.70 -4.91
N SER A 131 -7.84 -0.52 -5.42
CA SER A 131 -9.21 -0.02 -5.46
C SER A 131 -9.68 0.38 -6.86
N LYS A 132 -8.78 0.42 -7.85
CA LYS A 132 -9.06 0.90 -9.22
C LYS A 132 -8.75 -0.16 -10.28
N GLU A 133 -9.58 -0.22 -11.33
CA GLU A 133 -9.35 -1.07 -12.50
C GLU A 133 -8.00 -0.76 -13.16
N GLU A 134 -7.64 0.51 -13.27
CA GLU A 134 -6.37 0.95 -13.85
C GLU A 134 -5.17 0.44 -13.05
N SER A 135 -5.29 0.38 -11.73
CA SER A 135 -4.25 -0.17 -10.85
C SER A 135 -3.99 -1.64 -11.13
N VAL A 136 -5.06 -2.42 -11.33
CA VAL A 136 -4.96 -3.85 -11.71
C VAL A 136 -4.25 -4.00 -13.05
N LYS A 137 -4.60 -3.19 -14.04
CA LYS A 137 -3.96 -3.20 -15.37
C LYS A 137 -2.48 -2.85 -15.32
N VAL A 138 -2.09 -1.89 -14.46
CA VAL A 138 -0.69 -1.51 -14.26
C VAL A 138 0.11 -2.65 -13.63
N VAL A 139 -0.44 -3.30 -12.60
CA VAL A 139 0.20 -4.47 -11.97
C VAL A 139 0.35 -5.61 -12.97
N GLU A 140 -0.71 -5.94 -13.71
CA GLU A 140 -0.68 -6.98 -14.76
C GLU A 140 0.39 -6.69 -15.84
N PHE A 141 0.47 -5.43 -16.26
CA PHE A 141 1.51 -5.00 -17.22
C PHE A 141 2.91 -5.21 -16.66
N ALA A 142 3.15 -4.81 -15.42
CA ALA A 142 4.46 -4.98 -14.78
C ALA A 142 4.84 -6.47 -14.63
N GLN A 143 3.88 -7.33 -14.27
CA GLN A 143 4.08 -8.77 -14.19
C GLN A 143 4.43 -9.37 -15.57
N LYS A 144 3.76 -8.95 -16.63
CA LYS A 144 4.06 -9.37 -18.02
C LYS A 144 5.46 -8.95 -18.47
N LEU A 145 5.99 -7.83 -17.96
CA LEU A 145 7.38 -7.41 -18.17
C LEU A 145 8.38 -8.23 -17.36
N GLY A 146 7.94 -9.03 -16.40
CA GLY A 146 8.79 -9.82 -15.51
C GLY A 146 9.20 -9.10 -14.22
N ALA A 147 8.43 -8.11 -13.78
CA ALA A 147 8.57 -7.55 -12.44
C ALA A 147 8.07 -8.57 -11.40
N ASN A 148 8.76 -8.67 -10.27
CA ASN A 148 8.34 -9.52 -9.15
C ASN A 148 7.38 -8.74 -8.27
N VAL A 149 6.15 -8.61 -8.73
CA VAL A 149 5.09 -7.82 -8.08
C VAL A 149 3.89 -8.71 -7.77
N THR A 150 3.39 -8.60 -6.56
CA THR A 150 2.11 -9.15 -6.10
C THR A 150 1.21 -8.01 -5.65
N ALA A 151 -0.09 -8.24 -5.58
CA ALA A 151 -1.05 -7.25 -5.09
C ALA A 151 -2.19 -7.93 -4.36
N GLU A 152 -2.92 -7.17 -3.57
CA GLU A 152 -4.12 -7.60 -2.86
C GLU A 152 -5.27 -6.62 -3.09
N VAL A 153 -6.48 -7.09 -2.83
CA VAL A 153 -7.70 -6.30 -2.79
C VAL A 153 -8.45 -6.59 -1.50
N ALA A 154 -8.93 -5.57 -0.82
CA ALA A 154 -9.72 -5.77 0.39
C ALA A 154 -11.18 -6.15 0.03
N PRO A 155 -11.85 -7.01 0.84
CA PRO A 155 -13.20 -7.51 0.55
C PRO A 155 -14.23 -6.43 0.22
N GLN A 156 -14.14 -5.28 0.85
CA GLN A 156 -15.04 -4.16 0.61
C GLN A 156 -14.89 -3.56 -0.79
N HIS A 157 -13.68 -3.56 -1.37
CA HIS A 157 -13.43 -2.95 -2.67
C HIS A 157 -14.02 -3.75 -3.84
N PHE A 158 -14.18 -5.07 -3.71
CA PHE A 158 -14.85 -5.88 -4.74
C PHE A 158 -16.31 -6.22 -4.42
N SER A 159 -16.83 -5.79 -3.26
CA SER A 159 -18.22 -6.12 -2.84
C SER A 159 -19.12 -4.91 -2.60
N LYS A 160 -18.56 -3.70 -2.59
CA LYS A 160 -19.25 -2.45 -2.30
C LYS A 160 -18.78 -1.34 -3.23
N THR A 161 -19.65 -0.33 -3.41
CA THR A 161 -19.35 0.86 -4.19
C THR A 161 -19.44 2.13 -3.35
N GLU A 162 -18.99 3.24 -3.90
CA GLU A 162 -19.05 4.57 -3.28
C GLU A 162 -20.48 4.97 -2.86
N ALA A 163 -21.51 4.45 -3.55
CA ALA A 163 -22.90 4.70 -3.22
C ALA A 163 -23.28 4.31 -1.78
N LEU A 164 -22.50 3.42 -1.16
CA LEU A 164 -22.71 3.04 0.25
C LEU A 164 -22.59 4.24 1.20
N LEU A 165 -21.79 5.25 0.86
CA LEU A 165 -21.65 6.49 1.65
C LEU A 165 -22.97 7.24 1.81
N LEU A 166 -23.88 7.19 0.82
CA LEU A 166 -25.17 7.86 0.89
C LEU A 166 -26.10 7.26 1.95
N SER A 167 -25.98 5.96 2.21
CA SER A 167 -26.83 5.25 3.17
C SER A 167 -26.18 5.00 4.52
N LYS A 168 -24.85 4.90 4.59
CA LYS A 168 -24.09 4.56 5.80
C LYS A 168 -23.23 5.71 6.34
N GLY A 169 -23.12 6.81 5.60
CA GLY A 169 -22.33 7.97 5.99
C GLY A 169 -20.89 7.60 6.32
N SER A 170 -20.36 8.12 7.42
CA SER A 170 -18.97 7.89 7.85
C SER A 170 -18.63 6.42 8.12
N ASN A 171 -19.61 5.55 8.35
CA ASN A 171 -19.38 4.12 8.52
C ASN A 171 -18.96 3.40 7.20
N ALA A 172 -19.09 4.08 6.06
CA ALA A 172 -18.62 3.60 4.76
C ALA A 172 -17.31 4.27 4.31
N LYS A 173 -16.75 5.15 5.13
CA LYS A 173 -15.42 5.75 4.85
C LYS A 173 -14.33 4.73 5.06
N MET A 174 -13.42 4.63 4.10
CA MET A 174 -12.20 3.82 4.19
C MET A 174 -11.13 4.38 3.26
N ASN A 175 -9.91 3.97 3.45
CA ASN A 175 -8.79 4.40 2.63
C ASN A 175 -8.00 3.19 2.11
N PRO A 176 -7.87 3.01 0.79
CA PRO A 176 -8.50 3.77 -0.29
C PRO A 176 -10.03 3.75 -0.22
N PRO A 177 -10.72 4.75 -0.82
CA PRO A 177 -12.19 4.79 -0.74
C PRO A 177 -12.85 3.70 -1.60
N LEU A 178 -14.11 3.42 -1.30
CA LEU A 178 -14.95 2.65 -2.21
C LEU A 178 -15.09 3.41 -3.53
N ARG A 179 -15.00 2.68 -4.64
CA ARG A 179 -15.00 3.23 -6.00
C ARG A 179 -16.34 2.97 -6.71
N LEU A 180 -16.34 3.11 -8.03
CA LEU A 180 -17.48 2.82 -8.87
C LEU A 180 -17.69 1.30 -9.05
N GLU A 181 -18.85 0.91 -9.56
CA GLU A 181 -19.15 -0.49 -9.94
C GLU A 181 -18.25 -1.01 -11.08
N SER A 182 -17.68 -0.09 -11.87
CA SER A 182 -16.77 -0.41 -12.96
C SER A 182 -15.33 -0.72 -12.50
N ASP A 183 -15.01 -0.38 -11.29
CA ASP A 183 -13.67 -0.56 -10.71
C ASP A 183 -13.53 -1.94 -10.05
#